data_81d19a5c085390d2ddf66db66954ec4b
#
_entry.id   81d19a5c085390d2ddf66db66954ec4b
#
_cell.length_a   1.000
_cell.length_b   1.000
_cell.length_c   1.000
_cell.angle_alpha   90.00
_cell.angle_beta   90.00
_cell.angle_gamma   90.00
#
_symmetry.space_group_name_H-M   'P 1'
#
loop_
_entity.id
_entity.type
_entity.pdbx_description
1 polymer ?
#
loop_
_entity_poly.entity_id
_entity_poly.type
_entity_poly.pdbx_seq_one_letter_code
_entity_poly.pdbx_strand_id
1 'polypeptide(L)'
;MYRYDPASNRLVVVADSFDKPNGLAFAPGERTLYITDSGANQEPGSYHVERPHHILAYDVVDGRLAGERPFAVTTPGFPDGIKVDTDGRVYASFSGVQVFNPGGEMIGEIRLPGTVNFTFGGRDGRVLFITTDSAIWAAGLKGA
;
A
#
# COMPACT_ATOMS: atom_id res chain seq x y z
N MET A 1 -12.93 -7.11 -0.83
CA MET A 1 -12.95 -5.71 -0.35
C MET A 1 -14.33 -5.12 -0.51
N TYR A 2 -14.74 -4.17 0.35
CA TYR A 2 -16.10 -3.62 0.38
C TYR A 2 -16.08 -2.10 0.33
N ARG A 3 -17.11 -1.52 -0.30
CA ARG A 3 -17.43 -0.10 -0.22
C ARG A 3 -18.75 0.06 0.55
N TYR A 4 -18.74 0.90 1.57
CA TYR A 4 -19.92 1.30 2.29
C TYR A 4 -20.39 2.67 1.81
N ASP A 5 -21.67 2.78 1.53
CA ASP A 5 -22.33 4.03 1.17
C ASP A 5 -23.26 4.45 2.32
N PRO A 6 -22.90 5.49 3.09
CA PRO A 6 -23.71 5.92 4.24
C PRO A 6 -25.05 6.54 3.84
N ALA A 7 -25.18 7.10 2.64
CA ALA A 7 -26.42 7.72 2.20
C ALA A 7 -27.51 6.68 1.93
N SER A 8 -27.14 5.53 1.36
CA SER A 8 -28.07 4.42 1.08
C SER A 8 -28.01 3.30 2.10
N ASN A 9 -27.09 3.38 3.09
CA ASN A 9 -26.79 2.32 4.06
C ASN A 9 -26.48 0.97 3.40
N ARG A 10 -25.76 0.99 2.27
CA ARG A 10 -25.44 -0.19 1.49
C ARG A 10 -23.96 -0.53 1.58
N LEU A 11 -23.69 -1.82 1.72
CA LEU A 11 -22.38 -2.42 1.61
C LEU A 11 -22.29 -3.21 0.30
N VAL A 12 -21.28 -2.94 -0.52
CA VAL A 12 -21.10 -3.55 -1.84
C VAL A 12 -19.70 -4.13 -1.94
N VAL A 13 -19.57 -5.36 -2.45
CA VAL A 13 -18.28 -5.91 -2.84
C VAL A 13 -17.76 -5.13 -4.05
N VAL A 14 -16.54 -4.64 -3.98
CA VAL A 14 -15.91 -3.87 -5.07
C VAL A 14 -14.72 -4.61 -5.69
N ALA A 15 -14.09 -5.53 -4.96
CA ALA A 15 -13.08 -6.45 -5.46
C ALA A 15 -12.97 -7.66 -4.53
N ASP A 16 -12.75 -8.86 -5.08
CA ASP A 16 -12.69 -10.15 -4.35
C ASP A 16 -11.60 -11.10 -4.88
N SER A 17 -10.73 -10.62 -5.76
CA SER A 17 -9.63 -11.38 -6.39
C SER A 17 -8.35 -11.48 -5.53
N PHE A 18 -8.45 -11.27 -4.23
CA PHE A 18 -7.30 -11.26 -3.31
C PHE A 18 -7.21 -12.55 -2.49
N ASP A 19 -5.99 -12.90 -2.08
CA ASP A 19 -5.75 -13.89 -1.03
C ASP A 19 -5.90 -13.22 0.37
N LYS A 20 -5.12 -12.17 0.64
CA LYS A 20 -5.19 -11.39 1.89
C LYS A 20 -5.08 -9.89 1.59
N PRO A 21 -6.18 -9.23 1.17
CA PRO A 21 -6.14 -7.78 0.94
C PRO A 21 -5.86 -7.06 2.27
N ASN A 22 -4.90 -6.13 2.25
CA ASN A 22 -4.43 -5.44 3.45
C ASN A 22 -4.56 -3.92 3.30
N GLY A 23 -3.51 -3.22 2.91
CA GLY A 23 -3.52 -1.77 2.75
C GLY A 23 -4.18 -1.31 1.44
N LEU A 24 -4.74 -0.11 1.45
CA LEU A 24 -5.24 0.55 0.26
C LEU A 24 -4.92 2.05 0.27
N ALA A 25 -4.67 2.62 -0.91
CA ALA A 25 -4.43 4.06 -1.06
C ALA A 25 -4.84 4.54 -2.46
N PHE A 26 -5.45 5.71 -2.53
CA PHE A 26 -5.74 6.37 -3.81
C PHE A 26 -4.50 7.12 -4.31
N ALA A 27 -4.31 7.13 -5.62
CA ALA A 27 -3.43 8.07 -6.29
C ALA A 27 -3.99 9.51 -6.20
N PRO A 28 -3.17 10.55 -6.36
CA PRO A 28 -3.66 11.92 -6.52
C PRO A 28 -4.73 12.00 -7.61
N GLY A 29 -5.83 12.68 -7.31
CA GLY A 29 -7.01 12.78 -8.19
C GLY A 29 -7.97 11.59 -8.12
N GLU A 30 -7.71 10.59 -7.28
CA GLU A 30 -8.59 9.46 -6.94
C GLU A 30 -9.10 8.62 -8.13
N ARG A 31 -8.35 8.66 -9.25
CA ARG A 31 -8.68 7.87 -10.45
C ARG A 31 -8.05 6.48 -10.46
N THR A 32 -7.09 6.24 -9.57
CA THR A 32 -6.43 4.95 -9.39
C THR A 32 -6.44 4.60 -7.92
N LEU A 33 -6.80 3.37 -7.60
CA LEU A 33 -6.71 2.79 -6.27
C LEU A 33 -5.66 1.69 -6.29
N TYR A 34 -4.72 1.76 -5.37
CA TYR A 34 -3.76 0.69 -5.11
C TYR A 34 -4.21 -0.14 -3.91
N ILE A 35 -4.04 -1.45 -4.02
CA ILE A 35 -4.40 -2.41 -2.95
C ILE A 35 -3.26 -3.40 -2.80
N THR A 36 -2.81 -3.61 -1.56
CA THR A 36 -1.80 -4.62 -1.25
C THR A 36 -2.44 -5.98 -1.02
N ASP A 37 -1.79 -7.04 -1.52
CA ASP A 37 -2.13 -8.41 -1.19
C ASP A 37 -0.98 -9.07 -0.42
N SER A 38 -1.24 -9.41 0.83
CA SER A 38 -0.30 -9.99 1.77
C SER A 38 -0.42 -11.52 1.85
N GLY A 39 -0.91 -12.16 0.81
CA GLY A 39 -1.17 -13.60 0.75
C GLY A 39 0.03 -14.48 1.10
N ALA A 40 1.25 -14.00 0.87
CA ALA A 40 2.47 -14.72 1.28
C ALA A 40 2.61 -14.90 2.80
N ASN A 41 1.92 -14.10 3.61
CA ASN A 41 1.88 -14.24 5.07
C ASN A 41 0.71 -15.13 5.47
N GLN A 42 0.91 -16.44 5.65
CA GLN A 42 -0.18 -17.39 5.92
C GLN A 42 -0.42 -17.62 7.41
N GLU A 43 0.60 -17.97 8.16
CA GLU A 43 0.52 -18.28 9.59
C GLU A 43 1.63 -17.53 10.33
N PRO A 44 1.56 -17.36 11.65
CA PRO A 44 2.64 -16.76 12.41
C PRO A 44 3.98 -17.43 12.09
N GLY A 45 4.91 -16.65 11.50
CA GLY A 45 6.22 -17.13 11.11
C GLY A 45 6.29 -17.90 9.78
N SER A 46 5.18 -18.08 9.05
CA SER A 46 5.17 -18.73 7.74
C SER A 46 5.15 -17.71 6.61
N TYR A 47 6.11 -17.84 5.70
CA TYR A 47 6.19 -17.03 4.49
C TYR A 47 6.20 -17.94 3.25
N HIS A 48 5.23 -17.71 2.36
CA HIS A 48 4.99 -18.51 1.16
C HIS A 48 5.21 -17.65 -0.08
N VAL A 49 6.41 -17.70 -0.64
CA VAL A 49 6.83 -16.87 -1.78
C VAL A 49 6.00 -17.10 -3.05
N GLU A 50 5.38 -18.27 -3.17
CA GLU A 50 4.49 -18.62 -4.29
C GLU A 50 3.10 -17.99 -4.20
N ARG A 51 2.76 -17.38 -3.05
CA ARG A 51 1.50 -16.69 -2.84
C ARG A 51 1.62 -15.20 -3.11
N PRO A 52 0.49 -14.49 -3.29
CA PRO A 52 0.51 -13.05 -3.54
C PRO A 52 1.31 -12.26 -2.51
N HIS A 53 2.23 -11.43 -2.99
CA HIS A 53 3.00 -10.44 -2.23
C HIS A 53 3.23 -9.21 -3.10
N HIS A 54 2.13 -8.70 -3.66
CA HIS A 54 2.15 -7.65 -4.68
C HIS A 54 1.17 -6.52 -4.35
N ILE A 55 1.29 -5.47 -5.14
CA ILE A 55 0.37 -4.34 -5.15
C ILE A 55 -0.41 -4.43 -6.47
N LEU A 56 -1.73 -4.41 -6.40
CA LEU A 56 -2.60 -4.29 -7.56
C LEU A 56 -3.08 -2.85 -7.71
N ALA A 57 -3.26 -2.41 -8.95
CA ALA A 57 -3.86 -1.13 -9.30
C ALA A 57 -5.19 -1.33 -9.99
N TYR A 58 -6.15 -0.46 -9.68
CA TYR A 58 -7.48 -0.41 -10.27
C TYR A 58 -7.80 0.98 -10.75
N ASP A 59 -8.50 1.10 -11.86
CA ASP A 59 -9.14 2.35 -12.26
C ASP A 59 -10.42 2.55 -11.45
N VAL A 60 -10.65 3.78 -11.03
CA VAL A 60 -11.86 4.18 -10.28
C VAL A 60 -12.79 4.92 -11.25
N VAL A 61 -13.89 4.26 -11.62
CA VAL A 61 -14.87 4.79 -12.57
C VAL A 61 -16.25 4.76 -11.93
N ASP A 62 -16.87 5.92 -11.74
CA ASP A 62 -18.21 6.08 -11.13
C ASP A 62 -18.36 5.31 -9.81
N GLY A 63 -17.30 5.35 -8.98
CA GLY A 63 -17.23 4.67 -7.68
C GLY A 63 -17.14 3.13 -7.76
N ARG A 64 -16.78 2.59 -8.91
CA ARG A 64 -16.50 1.16 -9.15
C ARG A 64 -15.03 0.98 -9.45
N LEU A 65 -14.52 -0.21 -9.16
CA LEU A 65 -13.17 -0.61 -9.55
C LEU A 65 -13.22 -1.38 -10.86
N ALA A 66 -12.32 -1.04 -11.78
CA ALA A 66 -12.16 -1.67 -13.09
C ALA A 66 -10.69 -1.77 -13.44
N GLY A 67 -10.36 -2.52 -14.50
CA GLY A 67 -9.00 -2.55 -15.05
C GLY A 67 -7.95 -3.07 -14.06
N GLU A 68 -8.28 -4.11 -13.30
CA GLU A 68 -7.31 -4.76 -12.40
C GLU A 68 -6.00 -5.06 -13.12
N ARG A 69 -4.88 -4.65 -12.53
CA ARG A 69 -3.56 -4.91 -13.08
C ARG A 69 -2.48 -4.96 -12.00
N PRO A 70 -1.44 -5.78 -12.18
CA PRO A 70 -0.26 -5.73 -11.32
C PRO A 70 0.39 -4.34 -11.41
N PHE A 71 0.79 -3.81 -10.25
CA PHE A 71 1.54 -2.56 -10.16
C PHE A 71 2.99 -2.83 -9.77
N ALA A 72 3.23 -3.52 -8.65
CA ALA A 72 4.56 -3.84 -8.16
C ALA A 72 4.54 -5.11 -7.32
N VAL A 73 5.69 -5.76 -7.23
CA VAL A 73 5.94 -6.88 -6.32
C VAL A 73 6.85 -6.40 -5.21
N THR A 74 6.50 -6.66 -3.96
CA THR A 74 7.35 -6.38 -2.80
C THR A 74 8.19 -7.61 -2.47
N THR A 75 9.51 -7.45 -2.45
CA THR A 75 10.43 -8.55 -2.15
C THR A 75 11.73 -8.01 -1.52
N PRO A 76 12.30 -8.68 -0.49
CA PRO A 76 11.72 -9.79 0.26
C PRO A 76 10.55 -9.33 1.13
N GLY A 77 9.61 -10.24 1.43
CA GLY A 77 8.48 -9.97 2.32
C GLY A 77 7.15 -9.78 1.57
N PHE A 78 6.20 -9.18 2.22
CA PHE A 78 4.86 -8.92 1.71
C PHE A 78 4.43 -7.49 2.03
N PRO A 79 3.60 -6.83 1.18
CA PRO A 79 3.17 -5.47 1.44
C PRO A 79 2.08 -5.44 2.50
N ASP A 80 2.16 -4.48 3.44
CA ASP A 80 1.16 -4.24 4.49
C ASP A 80 0.56 -2.85 4.29
N GLY A 81 1.05 -1.83 5.03
CA GLY A 81 0.61 -0.46 4.86
C GLY A 81 1.05 0.15 3.52
N ILE A 82 0.23 1.02 2.97
CA ILE A 82 0.49 1.71 1.70
C ILE A 82 0.07 3.17 1.79
N LYS A 83 0.84 4.08 1.19
CA LYS A 83 0.49 5.50 1.00
C LYS A 83 0.98 5.97 -0.35
N VAL A 84 0.34 7.01 -0.87
CA VAL A 84 0.76 7.68 -2.11
C VAL A 84 1.03 9.15 -1.80
N ASP A 85 2.14 9.68 -2.30
CA ASP A 85 2.45 11.10 -2.14
C ASP A 85 1.82 11.95 -3.25
N THR A 86 2.03 13.27 -3.17
CA THR A 86 1.47 14.23 -4.12
C THR A 86 2.03 14.10 -5.54
N ASP A 87 3.20 13.49 -5.70
CA ASP A 87 3.83 13.22 -7.00
C ASP A 87 3.40 11.86 -7.57
N GLY A 88 2.54 11.12 -6.87
CA GLY A 88 2.05 9.80 -7.27
C GLY A 88 3.02 8.66 -6.97
N ARG A 89 4.09 8.91 -6.18
CA ARG A 89 4.98 7.83 -5.73
C ARG A 89 4.27 6.99 -4.70
N VAL A 90 4.35 5.68 -4.87
CA VAL A 90 3.71 4.70 -3.99
C VAL A 90 4.71 4.20 -2.97
N TYR A 91 4.37 4.30 -1.71
CA TYR A 91 5.15 3.80 -0.58
C TYR A 91 4.42 2.58 -0.02
N ALA A 92 5.12 1.46 0.14
CA ALA A 92 4.56 0.23 0.71
C ALA A 92 5.48 -0.31 1.79
N SER A 93 4.89 -0.69 2.93
CA SER A 93 5.66 -1.37 3.98
C SER A 93 5.90 -2.83 3.60
N PHE A 94 7.04 -3.34 4.06
CA PHE A 94 7.46 -4.74 3.95
C PHE A 94 8.40 -5.04 5.15
N SER A 95 9.67 -5.39 4.96
CA SER A 95 10.70 -5.36 6.01
C SER A 95 11.35 -3.98 6.16
N GLY A 96 10.61 -2.91 5.85
CA GLY A 96 10.98 -1.52 5.74
C GLY A 96 9.91 -0.78 4.94
N VAL A 97 10.28 0.24 4.17
CA VAL A 97 9.38 0.91 3.22
C VAL A 97 10.02 0.93 1.85
N GLN A 98 9.39 0.32 0.87
CA GLN A 98 9.76 0.43 -0.54
C GLN A 98 9.01 1.59 -1.19
N VAL A 99 9.68 2.31 -2.07
CA VAL A 99 9.13 3.46 -2.79
C VAL A 99 9.17 3.17 -4.28
N PHE A 100 8.02 3.29 -4.92
CA PHE A 100 7.83 3.06 -6.34
C PHE A 100 7.44 4.35 -7.05
N ASN A 101 7.93 4.56 -8.27
CA ASN A 101 7.41 5.61 -9.13
C ASN A 101 6.00 5.28 -9.63
N PRO A 102 5.27 6.23 -10.26
CA PRO A 102 3.93 5.96 -10.79
C PRO A 102 3.86 4.82 -11.83
N GLY A 103 4.98 4.43 -12.41
CA GLY A 103 5.10 3.31 -13.35
C GLY A 103 5.32 1.95 -12.69
N GLY A 104 5.47 1.90 -11.36
CA GLY A 104 5.71 0.66 -10.61
C GLY A 104 7.17 0.25 -10.49
N GLU A 105 8.12 1.08 -10.92
CA GLU A 105 9.54 0.84 -10.73
C GLU A 105 9.97 1.27 -9.32
N MET A 106 10.72 0.41 -8.61
CA MET A 106 11.26 0.74 -7.31
C MET A 106 12.39 1.79 -7.43
N ILE A 107 12.20 2.93 -6.79
CA ILE A 107 13.12 4.07 -6.83
C ILE A 107 13.80 4.36 -5.50
N GLY A 108 13.38 3.69 -4.42
CA GLY A 108 13.97 3.89 -3.10
C GLY A 108 13.51 2.88 -2.08
N GLU A 109 14.25 2.83 -0.98
CA GLU A 109 14.01 1.93 0.14
C GLU A 109 14.42 2.58 1.47
N ILE A 110 13.57 2.49 2.48
CA ILE A 110 13.91 2.78 3.87
C ILE A 110 14.05 1.44 4.60
N ARG A 111 15.27 1.07 4.99
CA ARG A 111 15.54 -0.18 5.70
C ARG A 111 15.27 -0.01 7.18
N LEU A 112 14.16 -0.53 7.63
CA LEU A 112 13.72 -0.51 9.03
C LEU A 112 12.95 -1.80 9.34
N PRO A 113 13.64 -2.84 9.84
CA PRO A 113 13.00 -4.11 10.15
C PRO A 113 11.83 -3.95 11.13
N GLY A 114 10.79 -4.77 10.94
CA GLY A 114 9.58 -4.72 11.76
C GLY A 114 8.62 -3.58 11.38
N THR A 115 8.81 -2.91 10.25
CA THR A 115 7.88 -1.89 9.77
C THR A 115 6.52 -2.51 9.47
N VAL A 116 5.47 -1.94 10.06
CA VAL A 116 4.07 -2.35 9.89
C VAL A 116 3.32 -1.34 9.01
N ASN A 117 3.35 -0.07 9.40
CA ASN A 117 2.61 0.99 8.70
C ASN A 117 3.33 2.34 8.85
N PHE A 118 2.88 3.35 8.12
CA PHE A 118 3.46 4.67 8.14
C PHE A 118 2.47 5.72 7.65
N THR A 119 2.79 6.98 7.90
CA THR A 119 2.04 8.12 7.38
C THR A 119 2.94 9.32 7.16
N PHE A 120 2.58 10.16 6.19
CA PHE A 120 3.22 11.45 5.98
C PHE A 120 2.79 12.43 7.06
N GLY A 121 3.72 13.28 7.49
CA GLY A 121 3.48 14.33 8.47
C GLY A 121 4.59 15.38 8.48
N GLY A 122 4.65 16.17 9.55
CA GLY A 122 5.47 17.37 9.59
C GLY A 122 4.74 18.57 8.97
N ARG A 123 5.34 19.77 9.09
CA ARG A 123 4.70 21.01 8.64
C ARG A 123 4.47 21.05 7.13
N ASP A 124 5.34 20.39 6.38
CA ASP A 124 5.40 20.36 4.90
C ASP A 124 5.15 18.98 4.30
N GLY A 125 4.72 18.00 5.12
CA GLY A 125 4.51 16.62 4.69
C GLY A 125 5.80 15.85 4.42
N ARG A 126 6.96 16.38 4.78
CA ARG A 126 8.28 15.79 4.47
C ARG A 126 8.85 14.89 5.57
N VAL A 127 8.03 14.48 6.49
CA VAL A 127 8.42 13.50 7.51
C VAL A 127 7.54 12.26 7.33
N LEU A 128 8.15 11.10 7.22
CA LEU A 128 7.47 9.83 7.28
C LEU A 128 7.53 9.31 8.72
N PHE A 129 6.38 9.22 9.38
CA PHE A 129 6.25 8.55 10.67
C PHE A 129 5.97 7.09 10.42
N ILE A 130 6.80 6.21 10.96
CA ILE A 130 6.79 4.78 10.68
C ILE A 130 6.56 4.03 11.99
N THR A 131 5.55 3.17 12.03
CA THR A 131 5.32 2.24 13.14
C THR A 131 6.01 0.91 12.86
N THR A 132 6.73 0.43 13.86
CA THR A 132 7.29 -0.92 13.91
C THR A 132 6.62 -1.70 15.04
N ASP A 133 6.96 -2.98 15.20
CA ASP A 133 6.42 -3.83 16.27
C ASP A 133 6.61 -3.24 17.67
N SER A 134 7.59 -2.38 17.87
CA SER A 134 7.99 -1.92 19.22
C SER A 134 8.22 -0.40 19.35
N ALA A 135 8.19 0.36 18.25
CA ALA A 135 8.54 1.79 18.27
C ALA A 135 7.85 2.59 17.16
N ILE A 136 7.86 3.92 17.32
CA ILE A 136 7.52 4.87 16.27
C ILE A 136 8.81 5.61 15.89
N TRP A 137 9.08 5.65 14.59
CA TRP A 137 10.25 6.30 14.00
C TRP A 137 9.82 7.48 13.14
N ALA A 138 10.75 8.42 12.93
CA ALA A 138 10.55 9.54 12.01
C ALA A 138 11.72 9.59 11.03
N ALA A 139 11.41 9.57 9.73
CA ALA A 139 12.38 9.70 8.66
C ALA A 139 12.12 11.00 7.87
N GLY A 140 13.14 11.85 7.76
CA GLY A 140 13.07 13.03 6.89
C GLY A 140 13.19 12.63 5.43
N LEU A 141 12.20 13.03 4.63
CA LEU A 141 12.21 12.82 3.18
C LEU A 141 12.96 13.98 2.51
N LYS A 142 13.98 13.67 1.72
CA LYS A 142 14.63 14.68 0.87
C LYS A 142 13.66 15.02 -0.27
N GLY A 143 13.45 16.31 -0.51
CA GLY A 143 12.70 16.76 -1.70
C GLY A 143 13.41 16.32 -2.98
N ALA A 144 12.61 16.01 -3.98
CA ALA A 144 13.09 15.90 -5.34
C ALA A 144 13.51 17.28 -5.85
#